data_bb17b765f808675fda3f46c479c06bc5
#
_entry.id   bb17b765f808675fda3f46c479c06bc5
#
_cell.length_a   1.000
_cell.length_b   1.000
_cell.length_c   1.000
_cell.angle_alpha   90.00
_cell.angle_beta   90.00
_cell.angle_gamma   90.00
#
_symmetry.space_group_name_H-M   'P 1'
#
loop_
_entity.id
_entity.type
_entity.pdbx_description
1 polymer ?
#
loop_
_entity_poly.entity_id
_entity_poly.type
_entity_poly.pdbx_seq_one_letter_code
_entity_poly.pdbx_strand_id
1 'polypeptide(L)'
;CMFCVNLSHKEYCIFNQQYTREEYMEKIKAWDLGSRAQVEKCWQDFQQFLQPFPIRNLNLVNVENVTGDVNRNSKNCFDCYHMVESEDCSYGIDHIKNHDVYDSYGCVELSNCCEVLCALNSQNIYFSFDIYTSYNLFYCISCRDCKDCFGCVGLRQKQYCIFNKQYTKEQYENLLAQILTTMTATGEWGEFLPAQIAPFGYNETAAQEYFPLSKEQAL
;
A
#
# COMPACT_ATOMS: atom_id res chain seq x y z
N CYS A 1 -17.82 -9.17 21.31
CA CYS A 1 -16.69 -9.78 22.04
C CYS A 1 -15.51 -8.82 22.07
N MET A 2 -14.71 -8.88 23.13
CA MET A 2 -13.51 -8.06 23.34
C MET A 2 -12.36 -8.95 23.79
N PHE A 3 -11.16 -8.74 23.19
CA PHE A 3 -9.94 -9.47 23.54
C PHE A 3 -10.11 -11.00 23.57
N CYS A 4 -10.73 -11.54 22.53
CA CYS A 4 -10.97 -12.98 22.38
C CYS A 4 -10.18 -13.56 21.21
N VAL A 5 -9.85 -14.84 21.27
CA VAL A 5 -9.09 -15.58 20.28
C VAL A 5 -9.74 -16.93 19.97
N ASN A 6 -9.70 -17.33 18.70
CA ASN A 6 -10.20 -18.64 18.22
C ASN A 6 -11.67 -18.93 18.56
N LEU A 7 -12.52 -17.91 18.71
CA LEU A 7 -13.96 -18.08 18.92
C LEU A 7 -14.73 -18.05 17.59
N SER A 8 -15.76 -18.87 17.51
CA SER A 8 -16.71 -18.89 16.40
C SER A 8 -18.14 -18.89 16.94
N HIS A 9 -19.02 -18.08 16.33
CA HIS A 9 -20.44 -18.00 16.68
C HIS A 9 -20.73 -17.70 18.18
N LYS A 10 -19.91 -16.85 18.78
CA LYS A 10 -20.05 -16.42 20.18
C LYS A 10 -20.34 -14.93 20.27
N GLU A 11 -21.11 -14.55 21.28
CA GLU A 11 -21.44 -13.16 21.60
C GLU A 11 -21.10 -12.89 23.07
N TYR A 12 -20.90 -11.62 23.43
CA TYR A 12 -20.67 -11.16 24.79
C TYR A 12 -19.53 -11.89 25.52
N CYS A 13 -18.40 -12.13 24.84
CA CYS A 13 -17.22 -12.73 25.43
C CYS A 13 -16.13 -11.68 25.72
N ILE A 14 -15.42 -11.85 26.82
CA ILE A 14 -14.24 -11.10 27.20
C ILE A 14 -13.16 -12.12 27.59
N PHE A 15 -11.95 -12.05 26.98
CA PHE A 15 -10.87 -13.02 27.20
C PHE A 15 -11.39 -14.48 27.15
N ASN A 16 -12.17 -14.79 26.11
CA ASN A 16 -12.86 -16.07 25.89
C ASN A 16 -13.90 -16.50 26.94
N GLN A 17 -14.15 -15.68 27.96
CA GLN A 17 -15.18 -15.94 28.93
C GLN A 17 -16.53 -15.39 28.46
N GLN A 18 -17.57 -16.22 28.49
CA GLN A 18 -18.95 -15.84 28.13
C GLN A 18 -19.63 -15.12 29.27
N TYR A 19 -20.31 -14.03 28.96
CA TYR A 19 -21.13 -13.24 29.91
C TYR A 19 -22.56 -13.09 29.39
N THR A 20 -23.48 -12.66 30.25
CA THR A 20 -24.76 -12.12 29.79
C THR A 20 -24.53 -10.79 29.08
N ARG A 21 -25.52 -10.33 28.32
CA ARG A 21 -25.43 -9.01 27.64
C ARG A 21 -25.21 -7.87 28.63
N GLU A 22 -25.94 -7.91 29.72
CA GLU A 22 -25.91 -6.89 30.79
C GLU A 22 -24.53 -6.82 31.45
N GLU A 23 -24.02 -7.98 31.89
CA GLU A 23 -22.67 -8.08 32.49
C GLU A 23 -21.56 -7.64 31.53
N TYR A 24 -21.67 -8.04 30.25
CA TYR A 24 -20.72 -7.63 29.23
C TYR A 24 -20.68 -6.11 29.07
N MET A 25 -21.84 -5.48 28.96
CA MET A 25 -21.94 -4.02 28.81
C MET A 25 -21.40 -3.26 30.01
N GLU A 26 -21.68 -3.75 31.23
CA GLU A 26 -21.11 -3.15 32.46
C GLU A 26 -19.58 -3.25 32.49
N LYS A 27 -19.04 -4.41 32.17
CA LYS A 27 -17.58 -4.61 32.13
C LYS A 27 -16.89 -3.71 31.10
N ILE A 28 -17.42 -3.61 29.90
CA ILE A 28 -16.87 -2.76 28.83
C ILE A 28 -16.94 -1.28 29.25
N LYS A 29 -18.05 -0.86 29.85
CA LYS A 29 -18.21 0.52 30.34
C LYS A 29 -17.20 0.86 31.45
N ALA A 30 -16.90 -0.10 32.32
CA ALA A 30 -15.94 0.08 33.41
C ALA A 30 -14.48 0.21 32.93
N TRP A 31 -14.17 -0.16 31.70
CA TRP A 31 -12.79 -0.13 31.18
C TRP A 31 -12.30 1.25 30.76
N ASP A 32 -13.16 2.24 30.67
CA ASP A 32 -12.78 3.60 30.24
C ASP A 32 -11.85 3.61 29.01
N LEU A 33 -12.30 2.99 27.93
CA LEU A 33 -11.54 2.86 26.67
C LEU A 33 -11.27 4.21 25.97
N GLY A 34 -11.75 5.32 26.51
CA GLY A 34 -11.37 6.66 26.10
C GLY A 34 -9.99 7.09 26.60
N SER A 35 -9.44 6.40 27.59
CA SER A 35 -8.10 6.64 28.11
C SER A 35 -7.05 5.83 27.34
N ARG A 36 -6.05 6.50 26.74
CA ARG A 36 -4.92 5.84 26.04
C ARG A 36 -4.18 4.86 26.94
N ALA A 37 -3.89 5.25 28.17
CA ALA A 37 -3.19 4.40 29.12
C ALA A 37 -3.99 3.13 29.46
N GLN A 38 -5.31 3.22 29.52
CA GLN A 38 -6.17 2.06 29.76
C GLN A 38 -6.22 1.14 28.54
N VAL A 39 -6.26 1.69 27.33
CA VAL A 39 -6.20 0.89 26.09
C VAL A 39 -4.86 0.16 25.98
N GLU A 40 -3.76 0.83 26.25
CA GLU A 40 -2.41 0.21 26.25
C GLU A 40 -2.31 -0.94 27.27
N LYS A 41 -2.86 -0.75 28.48
CA LYS A 41 -2.91 -1.81 29.48
C LYS A 41 -3.75 -3.00 29.02
N CYS A 42 -4.96 -2.77 28.52
CA CYS A 42 -5.82 -3.83 27.99
C CYS A 42 -5.14 -4.60 26.84
N TRP A 43 -4.37 -3.90 26.00
CA TRP A 43 -3.60 -4.51 24.93
C TRP A 43 -2.46 -5.40 25.46
N GLN A 44 -1.72 -4.96 26.47
CA GLN A 44 -0.69 -5.77 27.13
C GLN A 44 -1.28 -7.02 27.78
N ASP A 45 -2.39 -6.89 28.49
CA ASP A 45 -3.11 -8.01 29.10
C ASP A 45 -3.57 -9.01 28.02
N PHE A 46 -4.04 -8.52 26.88
CA PHE A 46 -4.42 -9.36 25.76
C PHE A 46 -3.24 -10.08 25.11
N GLN A 47 -2.09 -9.43 24.95
CA GLN A 47 -0.88 -10.06 24.43
C GLN A 47 -0.41 -11.22 25.34
N GLN A 48 -0.49 -11.05 26.65
CA GLN A 48 -0.19 -12.14 27.60
C GLN A 48 -1.22 -13.26 27.49
N PHE A 49 -2.50 -12.92 27.36
CA PHE A 49 -3.58 -13.89 27.19
C PHE A 49 -3.45 -14.72 25.91
N LEU A 50 -2.88 -14.16 24.83
CA LEU A 50 -2.70 -14.85 23.55
C LEU A 50 -1.63 -15.96 23.62
N GLN A 51 -0.63 -15.86 24.47
CA GLN A 51 0.56 -16.74 24.45
C GLN A 51 0.25 -18.25 24.51
N PRO A 52 -0.70 -18.76 25.29
CA PRO A 52 -0.99 -20.19 25.36
C PRO A 52 -1.84 -20.71 24.19
N PHE A 53 -2.36 -19.84 23.33
CA PHE A 53 -3.24 -20.26 22.24
C PHE A 53 -2.46 -20.52 20.94
N PRO A 54 -2.82 -21.60 20.20
CA PRO A 54 -2.26 -21.79 18.88
C PRO A 54 -2.81 -20.69 17.92
N ILE A 55 -1.91 -19.89 17.41
CA ILE A 55 -2.20 -18.85 16.42
C ILE A 55 -1.53 -19.25 15.11
N ARG A 56 -2.22 -19.07 13.99
CA ARG A 56 -1.61 -19.31 12.68
C ARG A 56 -0.43 -18.36 12.50
N ASN A 57 0.67 -18.92 12.04
CA ASN A 57 1.85 -18.11 11.69
C ASN A 57 1.59 -17.26 10.45
N LEU A 58 0.90 -17.83 9.46
CA LEU A 58 0.58 -17.16 8.18
C LEU A 58 -0.86 -17.43 7.77
N ASN A 59 -1.48 -16.46 7.13
CA ASN A 59 -2.83 -16.54 6.57
C ASN A 59 -2.78 -16.68 5.04
N LEU A 60 -2.35 -17.85 4.60
CA LEU A 60 -2.22 -18.18 3.18
C LEU A 60 -3.35 -19.11 2.75
N VAL A 61 -4.06 -18.79 1.66
CA VAL A 61 -5.17 -19.57 1.13
C VAL A 61 -5.03 -19.75 -0.37
N ASN A 62 -4.90 -20.99 -0.83
CA ASN A 62 -4.79 -21.33 -2.25
C ASN A 62 -3.68 -20.53 -2.96
N VAL A 63 -2.45 -20.64 -2.45
CA VAL A 63 -1.28 -19.92 -2.97
C VAL A 63 -0.22 -20.89 -3.45
N GLU A 64 0.58 -20.49 -4.46
CA GLU A 64 1.70 -21.23 -4.99
C GLU A 64 2.93 -20.31 -5.03
N ASN A 65 4.03 -20.73 -4.40
CA ASN A 65 5.30 -20.00 -4.41
C ASN A 65 5.14 -18.53 -3.94
N VAL A 66 4.64 -18.35 -2.69
CA VAL A 66 4.32 -17.05 -2.11
C VAL A 66 5.01 -16.87 -0.77
N THR A 67 5.62 -15.69 -0.55
CA THR A 67 6.10 -15.23 0.75
C THR A 67 5.33 -13.97 1.20
N GLY A 68 5.35 -13.69 2.53
CA GLY A 68 4.51 -12.65 3.13
C GLY A 68 3.27 -13.24 3.78
N ASP A 69 2.26 -12.43 4.09
CA ASP A 69 1.07 -12.85 4.84
C ASP A 69 -0.25 -12.30 4.26
N VAL A 70 -1.35 -12.94 4.62
CA VAL A 70 -2.74 -12.60 4.20
C VAL A 70 -2.92 -12.65 2.67
N ASN A 71 -2.33 -13.65 2.02
CA ASN A 71 -2.40 -13.80 0.57
C ASN A 71 -3.40 -14.88 0.16
N ARG A 72 -4.20 -14.64 -0.89
CA ARG A 72 -5.23 -15.54 -1.39
C ARG A 72 -5.22 -15.65 -2.90
N ASN A 73 -5.39 -16.89 -3.41
CA ASN A 73 -5.48 -17.17 -4.84
C ASN A 73 -4.35 -16.53 -5.65
N SER A 74 -3.14 -16.51 -5.10
CA SER A 74 -2.01 -15.78 -5.66
C SER A 74 -0.84 -16.73 -5.95
N LYS A 75 -0.02 -16.37 -6.94
CA LYS A 75 1.09 -17.19 -7.40
C LYS A 75 2.33 -16.35 -7.65
N ASN A 76 3.53 -16.92 -7.36
CA ASN A 76 4.81 -16.27 -7.54
C ASN A 76 4.88 -14.86 -6.92
N CYS A 77 4.38 -14.68 -5.71
CA CYS A 77 4.37 -13.38 -5.05
C CYS A 77 5.36 -13.39 -3.88
N PHE A 78 6.35 -12.49 -3.90
CA PHE A 78 7.43 -12.45 -2.92
C PHE A 78 7.38 -11.19 -2.06
N ASP A 79 7.45 -11.38 -0.73
CA ASP A 79 7.36 -10.31 0.26
C ASP A 79 6.12 -9.42 0.06
N CYS A 80 5.00 -10.11 -0.17
CA CYS A 80 3.71 -9.49 -0.45
C CYS A 80 2.73 -9.68 0.69
N TYR A 81 1.91 -8.65 0.95
CA TYR A 81 0.93 -8.66 2.03
C TYR A 81 -0.45 -8.20 1.52
N HIS A 82 -1.51 -8.89 1.94
CA HIS A 82 -2.89 -8.63 1.51
C HIS A 82 -3.09 -8.76 -0.02
N MET A 83 -2.53 -9.82 -0.61
CA MET A 83 -2.72 -10.09 -2.04
C MET A 83 -3.98 -10.92 -2.30
N VAL A 84 -4.73 -10.55 -3.32
CA VAL A 84 -5.90 -11.30 -3.79
C VAL A 84 -5.85 -11.47 -5.30
N GLU A 85 -5.90 -12.72 -5.77
CA GLU A 85 -5.93 -13.03 -7.21
C GLU A 85 -4.79 -12.36 -8.01
N SER A 86 -3.57 -12.33 -7.44
CA SER A 86 -2.42 -11.65 -8.05
C SER A 86 -1.31 -12.64 -8.41
N GLU A 87 -0.54 -12.32 -9.48
CA GLU A 87 0.52 -13.18 -9.98
C GLU A 87 1.78 -12.37 -10.33
N ASP A 88 2.95 -12.99 -10.12
CA ASP A 88 4.26 -12.43 -10.45
C ASP A 88 4.48 -11.02 -9.86
N CYS A 89 4.19 -10.87 -8.56
CA CYS A 89 4.34 -9.60 -7.83
C CYS A 89 5.43 -9.70 -6.76
N SER A 90 6.09 -8.58 -6.45
CA SER A 90 7.02 -8.51 -5.33
C SER A 90 6.96 -7.19 -4.61
N TYR A 91 7.19 -7.23 -3.27
CA TYR A 91 7.21 -6.06 -2.40
C TYR A 91 5.93 -5.23 -2.47
N GLY A 92 4.78 -5.94 -2.48
CA GLY A 92 3.47 -5.34 -2.66
C GLY A 92 2.59 -5.44 -1.42
N ILE A 93 1.78 -4.40 -1.19
CA ILE A 93 0.77 -4.37 -0.12
C ILE A 93 -0.59 -3.94 -0.68
N ASP A 94 -1.66 -4.63 -0.26
CA ASP A 94 -3.05 -4.35 -0.67
C ASP A 94 -3.28 -4.42 -2.18
N HIS A 95 -2.91 -5.55 -2.78
CA HIS A 95 -3.06 -5.80 -4.21
C HIS A 95 -4.25 -6.68 -4.53
N ILE A 96 -5.03 -6.32 -5.54
CA ILE A 96 -6.15 -7.11 -6.05
C ILE A 96 -6.04 -7.24 -7.57
N LYS A 97 -5.93 -8.50 -8.07
CA LYS A 97 -5.86 -8.83 -9.49
C LYS A 97 -4.73 -8.12 -10.24
N ASN A 98 -3.55 -8.12 -9.64
CA ASN A 98 -2.37 -7.52 -10.23
C ASN A 98 -1.47 -8.57 -10.88
N HIS A 99 -0.77 -8.18 -11.95
CA HIS A 99 0.16 -9.04 -12.66
C HIS A 99 1.43 -8.25 -13.05
N ASP A 100 2.62 -8.82 -12.77
CA ASP A 100 3.91 -8.15 -12.99
C ASP A 100 4.00 -6.78 -12.31
N VAL A 101 3.76 -6.73 -10.99
CA VAL A 101 3.75 -5.48 -10.22
C VAL A 101 4.77 -5.54 -9.10
N TYR A 102 5.63 -4.53 -9.02
CA TYR A 102 6.75 -4.45 -8.08
C TYR A 102 6.73 -3.15 -7.29
N ASP A 103 7.17 -3.22 -6.01
CA ASP A 103 7.34 -2.05 -5.14
C ASP A 103 6.12 -1.12 -5.12
N SER A 104 4.96 -1.64 -4.69
CA SER A 104 3.72 -0.87 -4.82
C SER A 104 2.74 -1.07 -3.67
N TYR A 105 1.85 -0.10 -3.51
CA TYR A 105 0.85 -0.08 -2.45
C TYR A 105 -0.54 0.34 -2.97
N GLY A 106 -1.58 -0.39 -2.52
CA GLY A 106 -2.97 -0.02 -2.78
C GLY A 106 -3.39 -0.12 -4.25
N CYS A 107 -2.99 -1.19 -4.94
CA CYS A 107 -3.16 -1.32 -6.39
C CYS A 107 -4.23 -2.36 -6.76
N VAL A 108 -5.09 -2.02 -7.73
CA VAL A 108 -6.17 -2.89 -8.21
C VAL A 108 -6.19 -2.97 -9.72
N GLU A 109 -6.17 -4.21 -10.24
CA GLU A 109 -6.22 -4.50 -11.68
C GLU A 109 -5.10 -3.79 -12.46
N LEU A 110 -3.86 -3.95 -11.99
CA LEU A 110 -2.67 -3.43 -12.66
C LEU A 110 -1.90 -4.52 -13.42
N SER A 111 -1.18 -4.09 -14.45
CA SER A 111 -0.22 -4.94 -15.16
C SER A 111 1.03 -4.15 -15.54
N ASN A 112 2.20 -4.80 -15.39
CA ASN A 112 3.51 -4.23 -15.74
C ASN A 112 3.76 -2.88 -15.04
N CYS A 113 3.74 -2.85 -13.73
CA CYS A 113 3.91 -1.61 -12.96
C CYS A 113 5.04 -1.73 -11.94
N CYS A 114 5.74 -0.64 -11.69
CA CYS A 114 6.80 -0.57 -10.70
C CYS A 114 6.80 0.78 -10.00
N GLU A 115 7.04 0.76 -8.67
CA GLU A 115 7.03 1.94 -7.81
C GLU A 115 5.77 2.79 -7.97
N VAL A 116 4.63 2.17 -7.68
CA VAL A 116 3.32 2.80 -7.84
C VAL A 116 2.57 2.86 -6.52
N LEU A 117 2.08 4.02 -6.19
CA LEU A 117 1.24 4.23 -5.03
C LEU A 117 -0.19 4.57 -5.47
N CYS A 118 -1.15 3.75 -5.07
CA CYS A 118 -2.57 3.93 -5.37
C CYS A 118 -2.88 4.07 -6.88
N ALA A 119 -2.95 2.96 -7.59
CA ALA A 119 -3.42 2.96 -8.97
C ALA A 119 -4.54 1.96 -9.20
N LEU A 120 -5.46 2.29 -10.11
CA LEU A 120 -6.63 1.48 -10.44
C LEU A 120 -6.77 1.31 -11.96
N ASN A 121 -7.07 0.07 -12.41
CA ASN A 121 -7.38 -0.25 -13.80
C ASN A 121 -6.38 0.35 -14.80
N SER A 122 -5.08 0.16 -14.55
CA SER A 122 -4.04 0.83 -15.30
C SER A 122 -2.93 -0.15 -15.73
N GLN A 123 -2.17 0.21 -16.76
CA GLN A 123 -1.12 -0.65 -17.29
C GLN A 123 0.12 0.16 -17.67
N ASN A 124 1.31 -0.42 -17.49
CA ASN A 124 2.59 0.21 -17.76
C ASN A 124 2.73 1.55 -17.00
N ILE A 125 2.56 1.51 -15.68
CA ILE A 125 2.68 2.67 -14.81
C ILE A 125 3.98 2.55 -14.01
N TYR A 126 4.80 3.58 -14.03
CA TYR A 126 6.11 3.57 -13.39
C TYR A 126 6.36 4.87 -12.61
N PHE A 127 6.87 4.75 -11.38
CA PHE A 127 7.26 5.90 -10.54
C PHE A 127 6.15 6.94 -10.41
N SER A 128 4.91 6.48 -10.16
CA SER A 128 3.72 7.33 -10.27
C SER A 128 2.79 7.18 -9.07
N PHE A 129 2.01 8.22 -8.80
CA PHE A 129 1.12 8.31 -7.66
C PHE A 129 -0.31 8.73 -8.08
N ASP A 130 -1.33 8.08 -7.49
CA ASP A 130 -2.76 8.41 -7.67
C ASP A 130 -3.20 8.37 -9.15
N ILE A 131 -3.05 7.20 -9.79
CA ILE A 131 -3.33 7.00 -11.22
C ILE A 131 -4.61 6.17 -11.41
N TYR A 132 -5.47 6.60 -12.32
CA TYR A 132 -6.72 5.92 -12.64
C TYR A 132 -6.90 5.73 -14.14
N THR A 133 -7.27 4.52 -14.54
CA THR A 133 -7.69 4.17 -15.91
C THR A 133 -6.73 4.71 -16.98
N SER A 134 -5.42 4.52 -16.76
CA SER A 134 -4.38 5.16 -17.56
C SER A 134 -3.36 4.15 -18.08
N TYR A 135 -2.63 4.51 -19.15
CA TYR A 135 -1.69 3.62 -19.83
C TYR A 135 -0.39 4.33 -20.18
N ASN A 136 0.75 3.66 -19.98
CA ASN A 136 2.08 4.16 -20.32
C ASN A 136 2.38 5.51 -19.66
N LEU A 137 2.28 5.57 -18.34
CA LEU A 137 2.59 6.77 -17.56
C LEU A 137 3.89 6.60 -16.77
N PHE A 138 4.73 7.62 -16.84
CA PHE A 138 6.01 7.68 -16.13
C PHE A 138 6.10 8.96 -15.32
N TYR A 139 6.44 8.86 -14.04
CA TYR A 139 6.59 10.01 -13.14
C TYR A 139 5.37 10.93 -13.10
N CYS A 140 4.17 10.37 -13.15
CA CYS A 140 2.92 11.11 -13.19
C CYS A 140 2.22 11.11 -11.83
N ILE A 141 1.53 12.22 -11.51
CA ILE A 141 0.79 12.39 -10.26
C ILE A 141 -0.66 12.78 -10.57
N SER A 142 -1.63 12.10 -9.92
CA SER A 142 -3.07 12.38 -9.99
C SER A 142 -3.63 12.49 -11.43
N CYS A 143 -3.18 11.59 -12.31
CA CYS A 143 -3.62 11.55 -13.71
C CYS A 143 -4.74 10.52 -13.92
N ARG A 144 -5.76 10.89 -14.73
CA ARG A 144 -6.94 10.05 -14.99
C ARG A 144 -7.27 9.98 -16.47
N ASP A 145 -7.60 8.78 -16.95
CA ASP A 145 -7.94 8.53 -18.35
C ASP A 145 -6.87 9.07 -19.32
N CYS A 146 -5.59 8.96 -18.92
CA CYS A 146 -4.47 9.47 -19.68
C CYS A 146 -3.68 8.34 -20.36
N LYS A 147 -2.97 8.69 -21.44
CA LYS A 147 -2.15 7.74 -22.16
C LYS A 147 -0.86 8.39 -22.66
N ASP A 148 0.25 7.62 -22.61
CA ASP A 148 1.54 8.08 -23.12
C ASP A 148 1.91 9.47 -22.55
N CYS A 149 2.12 9.56 -21.22
CA CYS A 149 2.47 10.81 -20.55
C CYS A 149 3.71 10.63 -19.66
N PHE A 150 4.51 11.69 -19.56
CA PHE A 150 5.73 11.73 -18.77
C PHE A 150 5.79 13.00 -17.89
N GLY A 151 6.04 12.84 -16.58
CA GLY A 151 6.23 13.95 -15.65
C GLY A 151 5.01 14.86 -15.52
N CYS A 152 3.79 14.34 -15.66
CA CYS A 152 2.56 15.12 -15.68
C CYS A 152 1.82 15.08 -14.36
N VAL A 153 1.15 16.19 -14.03
CA VAL A 153 0.39 16.35 -12.79
C VAL A 153 -1.04 16.81 -13.08
N GLY A 154 -2.02 16.09 -12.50
CA GLY A 154 -3.44 16.50 -12.52
C GLY A 154 -4.13 16.45 -13.88
N LEU A 155 -3.60 15.71 -14.86
CA LEU A 155 -4.18 15.62 -16.19
C LEU A 155 -5.40 14.70 -16.22
N ARG A 156 -6.32 15.04 -17.14
CA ARG A 156 -7.50 14.23 -17.43
C ARG A 156 -7.71 14.11 -18.93
N GLN A 157 -7.95 12.88 -19.40
CA GLN A 157 -8.26 12.59 -20.81
C GLN A 157 -7.24 13.20 -21.78
N LYS A 158 -5.95 13.05 -21.48
CA LYS A 158 -4.86 13.58 -22.28
C LYS A 158 -3.94 12.45 -22.77
N GLN A 159 -3.26 12.74 -23.89
CA GLN A 159 -2.24 11.85 -24.44
C GLN A 159 -1.08 12.64 -25.02
N TYR A 160 0.09 11.98 -25.07
CA TYR A 160 1.33 12.53 -25.58
C TYR A 160 1.73 13.84 -24.88
N CYS A 161 1.69 13.83 -23.53
CA CYS A 161 2.06 14.98 -22.72
C CYS A 161 3.40 14.76 -22.02
N ILE A 162 4.23 15.80 -22.02
CA ILE A 162 5.43 15.88 -21.19
C ILE A 162 5.37 17.17 -20.38
N PHE A 163 5.50 17.07 -19.04
CA PHE A 163 5.36 18.20 -18.09
C PHE A 163 4.12 19.05 -18.37
N ASN A 164 2.96 18.39 -18.49
CA ASN A 164 1.64 18.98 -18.80
C ASN A 164 1.50 19.65 -20.17
N LYS A 165 2.52 19.62 -21.02
CA LYS A 165 2.45 20.16 -22.39
C LYS A 165 2.17 19.03 -23.36
N GLN A 166 1.16 19.22 -24.21
CA GLN A 166 0.77 18.25 -25.24
C GLN A 166 1.60 18.42 -26.51
N TYR A 167 1.99 17.28 -27.08
CA TYR A 167 2.78 17.19 -28.32
C TYR A 167 2.08 16.32 -29.35
N THR A 168 2.59 16.27 -30.58
CA THR A 168 2.24 15.21 -31.51
C THR A 168 2.89 13.89 -31.04
N LYS A 169 2.39 12.76 -31.53
CA LYS A 169 2.95 11.46 -31.19
C LYS A 169 4.47 11.40 -31.48
N GLU A 170 4.86 11.83 -32.69
CA GLU A 170 6.27 11.82 -33.13
C GLU A 170 7.15 12.73 -32.25
N GLN A 171 6.67 13.92 -31.91
CA GLN A 171 7.39 14.83 -31.01
C GLN A 171 7.54 14.25 -29.61
N TYR A 172 6.46 13.62 -29.08
CA TYR A 172 6.48 12.97 -27.78
C TYR A 172 7.51 11.83 -27.74
N GLU A 173 7.49 10.92 -28.72
CA GLU A 173 8.42 9.79 -28.79
C GLU A 173 9.88 10.25 -28.87
N ASN A 174 10.18 11.25 -29.68
CA ASN A 174 11.52 11.82 -29.82
C ASN A 174 12.01 12.50 -28.55
N LEU A 175 11.17 13.31 -27.90
CA LEU A 175 11.52 14.00 -26.65
C LEU A 175 11.66 13.01 -25.50
N LEU A 176 10.74 12.05 -25.39
CA LEU A 176 10.81 10.99 -24.36
C LEU A 176 12.13 10.22 -24.48
N ALA A 177 12.53 9.82 -25.68
CA ALA A 177 13.80 9.10 -25.88
C ALA A 177 15.02 9.93 -25.41
N GLN A 178 15.03 11.22 -25.65
CA GLN A 178 16.10 12.13 -25.18
C GLN A 178 16.10 12.25 -23.63
N ILE A 179 14.93 12.42 -23.02
CA ILE A 179 14.79 12.47 -21.56
C ILE A 179 15.29 11.18 -20.93
N LEU A 180 14.85 10.01 -21.41
CA LEU A 180 15.26 8.71 -20.89
C LEU A 180 16.78 8.49 -21.05
N THR A 181 17.36 8.91 -22.17
CA THR A 181 18.82 8.84 -22.39
C THR A 181 19.56 9.69 -21.33
N THR A 182 19.09 10.88 -21.06
CA THR A 182 19.69 11.76 -20.06
C THR A 182 19.54 11.18 -18.65
N MET A 183 18.34 10.80 -18.25
CA MET A 183 18.07 10.22 -16.93
C MET A 183 18.86 8.94 -16.67
N THR A 184 19.04 8.11 -17.70
CA THR A 184 19.90 6.92 -17.59
C THR A 184 21.35 7.28 -17.37
N ALA A 185 21.86 8.30 -18.07
CA ALA A 185 23.25 8.74 -17.93
C ALA A 185 23.53 9.40 -16.57
N THR A 186 22.52 10.04 -15.94
CA THR A 186 22.63 10.68 -14.62
C THR A 186 22.26 9.72 -13.47
N GLY A 187 21.74 8.52 -13.76
CA GLY A 187 21.28 7.57 -12.74
C GLY A 187 19.92 7.90 -12.13
N GLU A 188 19.15 8.78 -12.75
CA GLU A 188 17.79 9.15 -12.28
C GLU A 188 16.69 8.21 -12.80
N TRP A 189 16.94 7.52 -13.90
CA TRP A 189 15.99 6.56 -14.45
C TRP A 189 15.94 5.29 -13.59
N GLY A 190 14.74 4.93 -13.16
CA GLY A 190 14.54 3.76 -12.32
C GLY A 190 14.36 4.09 -10.83
N GLU A 191 14.46 5.36 -10.45
CA GLU A 191 14.28 5.82 -9.09
C GLU A 191 13.02 6.68 -8.95
N PHE A 192 12.32 6.56 -7.84
CA PHE A 192 11.20 7.46 -7.52
C PHE A 192 11.71 8.89 -7.26
N LEU A 193 10.82 9.85 -7.23
CA LEU A 193 11.19 11.25 -7.00
C LEU A 193 11.84 11.43 -5.62
N PRO A 194 12.93 12.23 -5.51
CA PRO A 194 13.64 12.39 -4.25
C PRO A 194 12.76 13.05 -3.17
N ALA A 195 12.94 12.62 -1.91
CA ALA A 195 12.14 13.10 -0.78
C ALA A 195 12.15 14.63 -0.59
N GLN A 196 13.21 15.29 -1.04
CA GLN A 196 13.38 16.76 -0.94
C GLN A 196 12.34 17.57 -1.72
N ILE A 197 11.69 16.96 -2.71
CA ILE A 197 10.62 17.62 -3.48
C ILE A 197 9.22 17.29 -2.96
N ALA A 198 9.10 16.53 -1.86
CA ALA A 198 7.82 16.24 -1.25
C ALA A 198 7.10 17.54 -0.82
N PRO A 199 5.78 17.65 -1.05
CA PRO A 199 5.03 18.85 -0.68
C PRO A 199 4.74 18.99 0.82
N PHE A 200 5.22 18.06 1.64
CA PHE A 200 5.02 18.01 3.09
C PHE A 200 6.29 17.55 3.80
N GLY A 201 6.44 17.95 5.06
CA GLY A 201 7.58 17.59 5.88
C GLY A 201 7.53 16.16 6.42
N TYR A 202 8.68 15.60 6.77
CA TYR A 202 8.81 14.28 7.37
C TYR A 202 7.87 14.08 8.59
N ASN A 203 7.77 15.07 9.46
CA ASN A 203 6.94 15.05 10.66
C ASN A 203 5.43 15.22 10.39
N GLU A 204 5.03 15.49 9.16
CA GLU A 204 3.64 15.56 8.71
C GLU A 204 3.15 14.23 8.11
N THR A 205 4.02 13.23 8.09
CA THR A 205 3.74 11.91 7.51
C THR A 205 3.82 10.80 8.54
N ALA A 206 3.32 9.61 8.20
CA ALA A 206 3.49 8.40 9.01
C ALA A 206 4.95 7.86 8.97
N ALA A 207 5.84 8.44 8.18
CA ALA A 207 7.22 7.99 8.06
C ALA A 207 7.97 8.01 9.41
N GLN A 208 7.65 8.94 10.29
CA GLN A 208 8.22 9.00 11.63
C GLN A 208 7.91 7.77 12.51
N GLU A 209 6.82 7.05 12.23
CA GLU A 209 6.43 5.83 12.97
C GLU A 209 7.19 4.59 12.46
N TYR A 210 7.45 4.53 11.18
CA TYR A 210 8.06 3.37 10.52
C TYR A 210 9.56 3.52 10.28
N PHE A 211 10.01 4.75 10.06
CA PHE A 211 11.41 5.10 9.77
C PHE A 211 11.85 6.27 10.66
N PRO A 212 11.99 6.05 11.98
CA PRO A 212 12.29 7.13 12.91
C PRO A 212 13.65 7.76 12.65
N LEU A 213 13.67 9.07 12.45
CA LEU A 213 14.86 9.89 12.30
C LEU A 213 15.01 10.84 13.49
N SER A 214 16.24 11.16 13.87
CA SER A 214 16.48 12.27 14.79
C SER A 214 16.15 13.61 14.09
N LYS A 215 15.98 14.67 14.88
CA LYS A 215 15.72 16.01 14.32
C LYS A 215 16.84 16.47 13.37
N GLU A 216 18.08 16.14 13.69
CA GLU A 216 19.25 16.49 12.89
C GLU A 216 19.32 15.72 11.57
N GLN A 217 18.77 14.51 11.53
CA GLN A 217 18.71 13.68 10.33
C GLN A 217 17.51 14.04 9.43
N ALA A 218 16.45 14.61 10.02
CA ALA A 218 15.24 14.99 9.30
C ALA A 218 15.27 16.42 8.70
N LEU A 219 16.29 17.22 9.05
CA LEU A 219 16.56 18.59 8.54
C LEU A 219 17.62 18.58 7.46
#